data_22c4cef3de05953699714fb4dd309f94
#
_entry.id   22c4cef3de05953699714fb4dd309f94
#
_cell.length_a   1.000
_cell.length_b   1.000
_cell.length_c   1.000
_cell.angle_alpha   90.00
_cell.angle_beta   90.00
_cell.angle_gamma   90.00
#
_symmetry.space_group_name_H-M   'P 1'
#
loop_
_entity.id
_entity.type
_entity.pdbx_description
1 polymer ?
#
loop_
_entity_poly.entity_id
_entity_poly.type
_entity_poly.pdbx_seq_one_letter_code
_entity_poly.pdbx_strand_id
1 'polypeptide(L)'
;MALKKLLNKGTVYKRSDSRWGGMVSYHDEQGVYRRKCFCAPTKKAVLKKIADYIEAFKKEVAEADEANKPLRKSMQKWLEVFQFGTVERATYDRKEDCAKRYIYPRIGDLLISDINSADLNGILTQMMNEGYAHSTVKHIYSLLNEYFRYLCYEEYISKNPMAYVRIIKKANFLAAQGKGNIAQSDAVTVLTNEEIQRLRETVFTRNRKGAMKHQQAAAYLLMLNTGLRTGEVLGLINSDIDLDNREMLVVRAVKEVSKRDSDGAVRGNELIVGGLKTAASKRTIPLNSTAIEMIRILRAERYFSADSPLIPNQAGDFTRPSTFRSRRYTLLDFSGIPHKGLHSLRHTFATRLINGIEDENGNLKTLTVKQVADLLGHTNSTVTEKYYVRRELKNLHGITDDFEI
;
A
#
# COMPACT_ATOMS: atom_id res chain seq x y z
N MET A 1 -11.94 -32.01 -17.87
CA MET A 1 -12.79 -33.10 -17.36
C MET A 1 -14.19 -32.57 -17.14
N ALA A 2 -15.23 -33.38 -17.38
CA ALA A 2 -16.60 -32.95 -17.04
C ALA A 2 -16.76 -32.95 -15.53
N LEU A 3 -17.48 -31.97 -14.99
CA LEU A 3 -17.74 -31.89 -13.55
C LEU A 3 -18.74 -32.97 -13.13
N LYS A 4 -18.52 -33.61 -11.98
CA LYS A 4 -19.50 -34.49 -11.36
C LYS A 4 -20.86 -33.79 -11.22
N LYS A 5 -21.97 -34.43 -11.55
CA LYS A 5 -23.30 -33.83 -11.54
C LYS A 5 -24.28 -34.69 -10.77
N LEU A 6 -24.83 -34.13 -9.69
CA LEU A 6 -25.96 -34.75 -8.96
C LEU A 6 -27.21 -34.81 -9.83
N LEU A 7 -27.85 -35.99 -9.89
CA LEU A 7 -29.05 -36.23 -10.66
C LEU A 7 -30.33 -36.16 -9.80
N ASN A 8 -30.23 -36.35 -8.47
CA ASN A 8 -31.38 -36.28 -7.57
C ASN A 8 -30.94 -35.83 -6.16
N LYS A 9 -31.95 -35.52 -5.31
CA LYS A 9 -31.74 -35.15 -3.90
C LYS A 9 -31.71 -36.38 -2.97
N GLY A 10 -31.59 -37.55 -3.53
CA GLY A 10 -31.63 -38.83 -2.81
C GLY A 10 -33.04 -39.39 -2.65
N THR A 11 -33.17 -40.71 -2.72
CA THR A 11 -34.39 -41.45 -2.45
C THR A 11 -34.24 -42.29 -1.18
N VAL A 12 -35.33 -42.49 -0.41
CA VAL A 12 -35.29 -43.27 0.82
C VAL A 12 -36.43 -44.30 0.75
N TYR A 13 -36.13 -45.55 1.11
CA TYR A 13 -37.07 -46.67 1.09
C TYR A 13 -36.83 -47.59 2.28
N LYS A 14 -37.88 -48.33 2.67
CA LYS A 14 -37.79 -49.40 3.68
C LYS A 14 -37.34 -50.68 3.04
N ARG A 15 -36.33 -51.33 3.60
CA ARG A 15 -35.81 -52.61 3.13
C ARG A 15 -36.57 -53.79 3.73
N SER A 16 -36.44 -54.94 3.12
CA SER A 16 -37.04 -56.22 3.60
C SER A 16 -36.47 -56.66 4.97
N ASP A 17 -35.26 -56.24 5.29
CA ASP A 17 -34.61 -56.51 6.58
C ASP A 17 -34.94 -55.53 7.69
N SER A 18 -36.08 -54.83 7.57
CA SER A 18 -36.60 -53.83 8.52
C SER A 18 -35.73 -52.56 8.66
N ARG A 19 -34.58 -52.48 8.02
CA ARG A 19 -33.73 -51.27 7.97
C ARG A 19 -34.22 -50.29 6.91
N TRP A 20 -33.71 -49.07 6.95
CA TRP A 20 -33.96 -48.06 5.95
C TRP A 20 -32.78 -47.98 4.98
N GLY A 21 -33.10 -47.93 3.71
CA GLY A 21 -32.15 -47.71 2.61
C GLY A 21 -32.31 -46.30 2.01
N GLY A 22 -31.25 -45.79 1.46
CA GLY A 22 -31.26 -44.57 0.66
C GLY A 22 -30.27 -44.62 -0.47
N MET A 23 -30.51 -43.80 -1.49
CA MET A 23 -29.68 -43.78 -2.68
C MET A 23 -29.58 -42.38 -3.29
N VAL A 24 -28.38 -41.99 -3.68
CA VAL A 24 -28.11 -40.75 -4.43
C VAL A 24 -27.50 -41.16 -5.78
N SER A 25 -28.01 -40.60 -6.89
CA SER A 25 -27.54 -40.83 -8.22
C SER A 25 -26.77 -39.60 -8.75
N TYR A 26 -25.67 -39.85 -9.44
CA TYR A 26 -24.82 -38.79 -10.01
C TYR A 26 -24.11 -39.26 -11.26
N HIS A 27 -23.62 -38.32 -12.07
CA HIS A 27 -22.62 -38.59 -13.10
C HIS A 27 -21.23 -38.31 -12.54
N ASP A 28 -20.26 -39.19 -12.80
CA ASP A 28 -18.87 -39.01 -12.48
C ASP A 28 -18.16 -38.05 -13.47
N GLU A 29 -16.86 -37.84 -13.30
CA GLU A 29 -16.02 -36.95 -14.14
C GLU A 29 -15.93 -37.38 -15.59
N GLN A 30 -16.25 -38.64 -15.89
CA GLN A 30 -16.30 -39.22 -17.25
C GLN A 30 -17.72 -39.19 -17.82
N GLY A 31 -18.69 -38.61 -17.10
CA GLY A 31 -20.11 -38.60 -17.49
C GLY A 31 -20.83 -39.90 -17.28
N VAL A 32 -20.23 -40.91 -16.62
CA VAL A 32 -20.81 -42.20 -16.38
C VAL A 32 -21.79 -42.12 -15.19
N TYR A 33 -22.97 -42.74 -15.35
CA TYR A 33 -23.97 -42.81 -14.30
C TYR A 33 -23.49 -43.67 -13.12
N ARG A 34 -23.58 -43.13 -11.91
CA ARG A 34 -23.20 -43.79 -10.65
C ARG A 34 -24.29 -43.66 -9.60
N ARG A 35 -24.31 -44.61 -8.65
CA ARG A 35 -25.18 -44.59 -7.50
C ARG A 35 -24.40 -44.79 -6.20
N LYS A 36 -24.70 -43.97 -5.19
CA LYS A 36 -24.22 -44.16 -3.82
C LYS A 36 -25.38 -44.59 -2.93
N CYS A 37 -25.26 -45.78 -2.33
CA CYS A 37 -26.27 -46.37 -1.47
C CYS A 37 -25.91 -46.14 0.01
N PHE A 38 -26.93 -45.94 0.83
CA PHE A 38 -26.86 -45.76 2.27
C PHE A 38 -27.79 -46.73 2.97
N CYS A 39 -27.45 -47.15 4.19
CA CYS A 39 -28.29 -47.98 5.03
C CYS A 39 -28.14 -47.53 6.51
N ALA A 40 -29.29 -47.53 7.25
CA ALA A 40 -29.29 -47.28 8.68
C ALA A 40 -30.57 -47.88 9.34
N PRO A 41 -30.58 -48.06 10.68
CA PRO A 41 -31.73 -48.60 11.38
C PRO A 41 -32.98 -47.70 11.31
N THR A 42 -32.82 -46.40 11.20
CA THR A 42 -33.92 -45.42 11.19
C THR A 42 -33.91 -44.57 9.92
N LYS A 43 -35.12 -44.11 9.49
CA LYS A 43 -35.32 -43.20 8.37
C LYS A 43 -34.51 -41.90 8.55
N LYS A 44 -34.56 -41.37 9.80
CA LYS A 44 -33.83 -40.11 10.14
C LYS A 44 -32.31 -40.25 9.94
N ALA A 45 -31.74 -41.40 10.32
CA ALA A 45 -30.32 -41.65 10.15
C ALA A 45 -29.90 -41.80 8.68
N VAL A 46 -30.74 -42.40 7.82
CA VAL A 46 -30.48 -42.46 6.37
C VAL A 46 -30.57 -41.08 5.73
N LEU A 47 -31.57 -40.29 6.09
CA LEU A 47 -31.71 -38.92 5.58
C LEU A 47 -30.54 -38.07 5.97
N LYS A 48 -29.99 -38.19 7.20
CA LYS A 48 -28.79 -37.49 7.62
C LYS A 48 -27.59 -37.89 6.76
N LYS A 49 -27.34 -39.20 6.56
CA LYS A 49 -26.24 -39.69 5.72
C LYS A 49 -26.33 -39.20 4.27
N ILE A 50 -27.54 -39.11 3.71
CA ILE A 50 -27.79 -38.57 2.38
C ILE A 50 -27.45 -37.06 2.34
N ALA A 51 -27.94 -36.30 3.34
CA ALA A 51 -27.67 -34.88 3.41
C ALA A 51 -26.18 -34.57 3.54
N ASP A 52 -25.46 -35.26 4.44
CA ASP A 52 -24.03 -35.13 4.65
C ASP A 52 -23.24 -35.47 3.33
N TYR A 53 -23.68 -36.52 2.62
CA TYR A 53 -23.06 -36.88 1.33
C TYR A 53 -23.33 -35.85 0.24
N ILE A 54 -24.54 -35.32 0.13
CA ILE A 54 -24.89 -34.29 -0.87
C ILE A 54 -24.11 -33.00 -0.61
N GLU A 55 -23.95 -32.64 0.66
CA GLU A 55 -23.16 -31.46 1.05
C GLU A 55 -21.68 -31.64 0.66
N ALA A 56 -21.08 -32.78 1.03
CA ALA A 56 -19.71 -33.13 0.66
C ALA A 56 -19.54 -33.18 -0.88
N PHE A 57 -20.50 -33.76 -1.61
CA PHE A 57 -20.47 -33.83 -3.07
C PHE A 57 -20.52 -32.44 -3.73
N LYS A 58 -21.39 -31.54 -3.24
CA LYS A 58 -21.48 -30.16 -3.72
C LYS A 58 -20.19 -29.38 -3.47
N LYS A 59 -19.58 -29.61 -2.31
CA LYS A 59 -18.29 -29.02 -1.96
C LYS A 59 -17.19 -29.50 -2.89
N GLU A 60 -17.07 -30.82 -3.11
CA GLU A 60 -16.08 -31.42 -4.04
C GLU A 60 -16.24 -30.88 -5.47
N VAL A 61 -17.47 -30.75 -5.97
CA VAL A 61 -17.74 -30.17 -7.30
C VAL A 61 -17.37 -28.69 -7.37
N ALA A 62 -17.66 -27.92 -6.32
CA ALA A 62 -17.30 -26.50 -6.26
C ALA A 62 -15.77 -26.30 -6.22
N GLU A 63 -15.07 -27.15 -5.45
CA GLU A 63 -13.60 -27.18 -5.39
C GLU A 63 -12.98 -27.47 -6.75
N ALA A 64 -13.44 -28.53 -7.42
CA ALA A 64 -12.98 -28.92 -8.74
C ALA A 64 -13.28 -27.85 -9.81
N ASP A 65 -14.42 -27.14 -9.71
CA ASP A 65 -14.78 -26.04 -10.61
C ASP A 65 -13.87 -24.84 -10.44
N GLU A 66 -13.58 -24.40 -9.20
CA GLU A 66 -12.68 -23.27 -8.96
C GLU A 66 -11.23 -23.59 -9.32
N ALA A 67 -10.74 -24.79 -8.96
CA ALA A 67 -9.39 -25.24 -9.29
C ALA A 67 -9.15 -25.34 -10.82
N ASN A 68 -10.18 -25.61 -11.61
CA ASN A 68 -10.10 -25.67 -13.06
C ASN A 68 -10.29 -24.32 -13.77
N LYS A 69 -10.38 -23.22 -13.03
CA LYS A 69 -10.44 -21.88 -13.63
C LYS A 69 -9.05 -21.31 -13.88
N PRO A 70 -8.87 -20.51 -14.95
CA PRO A 70 -7.68 -19.70 -15.11
C PRO A 70 -7.51 -18.75 -13.90
N LEU A 71 -6.27 -18.64 -13.41
CA LEU A 71 -5.95 -17.80 -12.25
C LEU A 71 -6.49 -16.37 -12.41
N ARG A 72 -6.37 -15.78 -13.61
CA ARG A 72 -6.86 -14.43 -13.92
C ARG A 72 -8.33 -14.26 -13.54
N LYS A 73 -9.20 -15.18 -13.98
CA LYS A 73 -10.65 -15.10 -13.74
C LYS A 73 -11.00 -15.25 -12.28
N SER A 74 -10.37 -16.21 -11.60
CA SER A 74 -10.62 -16.46 -10.19
C SER A 74 -10.07 -15.35 -9.29
N MET A 75 -8.82 -14.93 -9.52
CA MET A 75 -8.21 -13.83 -8.75
C MET A 75 -8.93 -12.50 -8.96
N GLN A 76 -9.38 -12.21 -10.18
CA GLN A 76 -10.17 -11.01 -10.44
C GLN A 76 -11.46 -11.01 -9.64
N LYS A 77 -12.20 -12.12 -9.66
CA LYS A 77 -13.42 -12.29 -8.87
C LYS A 77 -13.15 -12.17 -7.36
N TRP A 78 -12.06 -12.76 -6.88
CA TRP A 78 -11.65 -12.64 -5.48
C TRP A 78 -11.35 -11.18 -5.09
N LEU A 79 -10.64 -10.44 -5.95
CA LEU A 79 -10.38 -9.01 -5.72
C LEU A 79 -11.69 -8.23 -5.65
N GLU A 80 -12.60 -8.45 -6.59
CA GLU A 80 -13.88 -7.72 -6.67
C GLU A 80 -14.81 -8.02 -5.48
N VAL A 81 -14.93 -9.28 -5.08
CA VAL A 81 -15.90 -9.71 -4.07
C VAL A 81 -15.36 -9.56 -2.65
N PHE A 82 -14.09 -9.91 -2.41
CA PHE A 82 -13.54 -10.01 -1.05
C PHE A 82 -12.59 -8.85 -0.67
N GLN A 83 -12.06 -8.13 -1.65
CA GLN A 83 -11.13 -7.04 -1.38
C GLN A 83 -11.77 -5.67 -1.60
N PHE A 84 -12.63 -5.52 -2.62
CA PHE A 84 -13.31 -4.25 -2.88
C PHE A 84 -14.26 -3.90 -1.73
N GLY A 85 -14.14 -2.69 -1.18
CA GLY A 85 -14.91 -2.26 -0.01
C GLY A 85 -14.42 -2.77 1.34
N THR A 86 -13.64 -3.86 1.38
CA THR A 86 -13.05 -4.41 2.62
C THR A 86 -11.73 -3.73 2.98
N VAL A 87 -10.92 -3.43 1.97
CA VAL A 87 -9.67 -2.68 2.15
C VAL A 87 -9.83 -1.24 1.66
N GLU A 88 -8.93 -0.36 2.08
CA GLU A 88 -8.89 1.01 1.60
C GLU A 88 -8.74 1.06 0.07
N ARG A 89 -9.46 1.95 -0.63
CA ARG A 89 -9.50 2.03 -2.11
C ARG A 89 -8.12 2.09 -2.75
N ALA A 90 -7.21 2.89 -2.23
CA ALA A 90 -5.83 2.95 -2.72
C ALA A 90 -5.07 1.63 -2.56
N THR A 91 -5.41 0.83 -1.55
CA THR A 91 -4.85 -0.52 -1.36
C THR A 91 -5.43 -1.50 -2.36
N TYR A 92 -6.74 -1.43 -2.60
CA TYR A 92 -7.40 -2.22 -3.64
C TYR A 92 -6.80 -1.94 -5.03
N ASP A 93 -6.76 -0.66 -5.43
CA ASP A 93 -6.20 -0.23 -6.73
C ASP A 93 -4.77 -0.74 -6.93
N ARG A 94 -3.95 -0.71 -5.86
CA ARG A 94 -2.58 -1.25 -5.91
C ARG A 94 -2.54 -2.77 -6.07
N LYS A 95 -3.43 -3.51 -5.40
CA LYS A 95 -3.54 -4.97 -5.54
C LYS A 95 -3.98 -5.34 -6.96
N GLU A 96 -5.00 -4.68 -7.48
CA GLU A 96 -5.51 -4.90 -8.83
C GLU A 96 -4.46 -4.56 -9.90
N ASP A 97 -3.79 -3.41 -9.77
CA ASP A 97 -2.71 -3.00 -10.68
C ASP A 97 -1.53 -3.98 -10.64
N CYS A 98 -1.18 -4.47 -9.45
CA CYS A 98 -0.16 -5.50 -9.26
C CYS A 98 -0.54 -6.80 -9.98
N ALA A 99 -1.78 -7.26 -9.85
CA ALA A 99 -2.26 -8.44 -10.54
C ALA A 99 -2.24 -8.26 -12.07
N LYS A 100 -2.78 -7.15 -12.58
CA LYS A 100 -2.88 -6.84 -14.01
C LYS A 100 -1.51 -6.69 -14.68
N ARG A 101 -0.57 -6.00 -14.03
CA ARG A 101 0.75 -5.70 -14.64
C ARG A 101 1.75 -6.83 -14.52
N TYR A 102 1.70 -7.60 -13.43
CA TYR A 102 2.80 -8.51 -13.10
C TYR A 102 2.39 -9.97 -13.05
N ILE A 103 1.20 -10.29 -12.54
CA ILE A 103 0.77 -11.68 -12.33
C ILE A 103 0.08 -12.21 -13.58
N TYR A 104 -0.95 -11.53 -14.08
CA TYR A 104 -1.76 -12.01 -15.20
C TYR A 104 -0.96 -12.24 -16.49
N PRO A 105 0.01 -11.39 -16.88
CA PRO A 105 0.81 -11.65 -18.09
C PRO A 105 1.69 -12.91 -18.01
N ARG A 106 1.99 -13.41 -16.79
CA ARG A 106 2.91 -14.51 -16.56
C ARG A 106 2.21 -15.85 -16.31
N ILE A 107 1.19 -15.83 -15.47
CA ILE A 107 0.47 -17.07 -15.05
C ILE A 107 -1.05 -16.91 -15.06
N GLY A 108 -1.59 -15.81 -15.55
CA GLY A 108 -3.03 -15.53 -15.48
C GLY A 108 -3.88 -16.56 -16.24
N ASP A 109 -3.34 -17.17 -17.26
CA ASP A 109 -4.07 -18.10 -18.13
C ASP A 109 -3.85 -19.60 -17.73
N LEU A 110 -2.96 -19.85 -16.75
CA LEU A 110 -2.81 -21.19 -16.18
C LEU A 110 -4.01 -21.53 -15.31
N LEU A 111 -4.40 -22.80 -15.31
CA LEU A 111 -5.39 -23.33 -14.39
C LEU A 111 -4.81 -23.33 -12.96
N ILE A 112 -5.64 -22.99 -11.97
CA ILE A 112 -5.20 -22.95 -10.57
C ILE A 112 -4.65 -24.32 -10.13
N SER A 113 -5.26 -25.43 -10.60
CA SER A 113 -4.81 -26.80 -10.35
C SER A 113 -3.39 -27.10 -10.84
N ASP A 114 -2.95 -26.41 -11.90
CA ASP A 114 -1.68 -26.68 -12.56
C ASP A 114 -0.54 -25.84 -11.99
N ILE A 115 -0.87 -24.81 -11.22
CA ILE A 115 0.13 -23.90 -10.61
C ILE A 115 0.81 -24.58 -9.43
N ASN A 116 2.11 -24.70 -9.50
CA ASN A 116 2.95 -25.28 -8.44
C ASN A 116 3.96 -24.28 -7.86
N SER A 117 4.69 -24.70 -6.82
CA SER A 117 5.68 -23.84 -6.15
C SER A 117 6.85 -23.46 -7.06
N ALA A 118 7.19 -24.29 -8.05
CA ALA A 118 8.28 -23.99 -9.00
C ALA A 118 7.89 -22.85 -9.93
N ASP A 119 6.65 -22.83 -10.43
CA ASP A 119 6.13 -21.74 -11.27
C ASP A 119 6.18 -20.41 -10.51
N LEU A 120 5.72 -20.41 -9.27
CA LEU A 120 5.68 -19.20 -8.44
C LEU A 120 7.09 -18.70 -8.07
N ASN A 121 8.03 -19.58 -7.74
CA ASN A 121 9.43 -19.21 -7.57
C ASN A 121 10.05 -18.70 -8.88
N GLY A 122 9.71 -19.33 -10.01
CA GLY A 122 10.16 -18.94 -11.34
C GLY A 122 9.81 -17.49 -11.66
N ILE A 123 8.57 -17.08 -11.40
CA ILE A 123 8.11 -15.69 -11.60
C ILE A 123 8.93 -14.71 -10.77
N LEU A 124 9.10 -14.99 -9.46
CA LEU A 124 9.84 -14.07 -8.56
C LEU A 124 11.30 -13.95 -8.99
N THR A 125 11.92 -15.06 -9.42
CA THR A 125 13.29 -15.09 -9.93
C THR A 125 13.41 -14.38 -11.26
N GLN A 126 12.49 -14.61 -12.19
CA GLN A 126 12.44 -13.90 -13.48
C GLN A 126 12.37 -12.40 -13.28
N MET A 127 11.47 -11.91 -12.41
CA MET A 127 11.34 -10.49 -12.11
C MET A 127 12.60 -9.89 -11.48
N MET A 128 13.29 -10.65 -10.64
CA MET A 128 14.59 -10.24 -10.11
C MET A 128 15.61 -10.05 -11.26
N ASN A 129 15.67 -11.00 -12.18
CA ASN A 129 16.59 -10.95 -13.34
C ASN A 129 16.23 -9.83 -14.33
N GLU A 130 14.94 -9.52 -14.47
CA GLU A 130 14.43 -8.39 -15.26
C GLU A 130 14.72 -7.01 -14.60
N GLY A 131 15.34 -7.00 -13.42
CA GLY A 131 15.79 -5.76 -12.74
C GLY A 131 14.70 -5.05 -11.94
N TYR A 132 13.56 -5.67 -11.68
CA TYR A 132 12.53 -5.08 -10.81
C TYR A 132 13.04 -4.82 -9.39
N ALA A 133 12.47 -3.82 -8.73
CA ALA A 133 12.81 -3.52 -7.34
C ALA A 133 12.34 -4.64 -6.39
N HIS A 134 13.14 -4.94 -5.38
CA HIS A 134 12.77 -5.93 -4.34
C HIS A 134 11.40 -5.68 -3.70
N SER A 135 11.03 -4.39 -3.49
CA SER A 135 9.71 -4.02 -2.97
C SER A 135 8.56 -4.43 -3.91
N THR A 136 8.76 -4.34 -5.23
CA THR A 136 7.77 -4.78 -6.23
C THR A 136 7.58 -6.29 -6.15
N VAL A 137 8.68 -7.06 -6.13
CA VAL A 137 8.64 -8.52 -6.01
C VAL A 137 7.99 -8.95 -4.68
N LYS A 138 8.26 -8.22 -3.60
CA LYS A 138 7.62 -8.45 -2.30
C LYS A 138 6.10 -8.20 -2.35
N HIS A 139 5.64 -7.19 -3.07
CA HIS A 139 4.20 -6.95 -3.23
C HIS A 139 3.50 -8.09 -3.98
N ILE A 140 4.13 -8.59 -5.04
CA ILE A 140 3.62 -9.71 -5.82
C ILE A 140 3.56 -10.97 -4.96
N TYR A 141 4.64 -11.29 -4.24
CA TYR A 141 4.66 -12.39 -3.28
C TYR A 141 3.53 -12.30 -2.26
N SER A 142 3.33 -11.11 -1.67
CA SER A 142 2.30 -10.90 -0.66
C SER A 142 0.90 -11.10 -1.21
N LEU A 143 0.63 -10.61 -2.44
CA LEU A 143 -0.67 -10.75 -3.10
C LEU A 143 -0.96 -12.21 -3.47
N LEU A 144 0.02 -12.92 -4.05
CA LEU A 144 -0.10 -14.35 -4.35
C LEU A 144 -0.32 -15.17 -3.08
N ASN A 145 0.44 -14.90 -2.01
CA ASN A 145 0.30 -15.61 -0.76
C ASN A 145 -1.07 -15.39 -0.10
N GLU A 146 -1.60 -14.16 -0.15
CA GLU A 146 -2.95 -13.84 0.35
C GLU A 146 -4.02 -14.58 -0.45
N TYR A 147 -3.92 -14.59 -1.78
CA TYR A 147 -4.85 -15.24 -2.67
C TYR A 147 -4.84 -16.78 -2.52
N PHE A 148 -3.68 -17.42 -2.54
CA PHE A 148 -3.60 -18.88 -2.39
C PHE A 148 -3.96 -19.36 -0.98
N ARG A 149 -3.76 -18.53 0.04
CA ARG A 149 -4.29 -18.80 1.39
C ARG A 149 -5.83 -18.76 1.41
N TYR A 150 -6.44 -17.81 0.70
CA TYR A 150 -7.88 -17.76 0.52
C TYR A 150 -8.39 -19.04 -0.17
N LEU A 151 -7.79 -19.48 -1.28
CA LEU A 151 -8.19 -20.70 -1.97
C LEU A 151 -8.10 -21.95 -1.08
N CYS A 152 -7.08 -22.04 -0.23
CA CYS A 152 -6.97 -23.13 0.76
C CYS A 152 -8.00 -23.00 1.88
N TYR A 153 -8.29 -21.80 2.35
CA TYR A 153 -9.28 -21.57 3.41
C TYR A 153 -10.70 -21.94 2.95
N GLU A 154 -11.05 -21.60 1.70
CA GLU A 154 -12.32 -22.00 1.08
C GLU A 154 -12.30 -23.46 0.57
N GLU A 155 -11.19 -24.19 0.80
CA GLU A 155 -10.99 -25.56 0.38
C GLU A 155 -11.10 -25.79 -1.15
N TYR A 156 -10.88 -24.74 -1.96
CA TYR A 156 -10.82 -24.87 -3.43
C TYR A 156 -9.57 -25.62 -3.90
N ILE A 157 -8.50 -25.60 -3.11
CA ILE A 157 -7.29 -26.37 -3.31
C ILE A 157 -6.83 -27.02 -2.00
N SER A 158 -6.36 -28.24 -2.07
CA SER A 158 -5.93 -29.02 -0.89
C SER A 158 -4.53 -28.64 -0.38
N LYS A 159 -3.68 -28.08 -1.23
CA LYS A 159 -2.30 -27.70 -0.90
C LYS A 159 -2.01 -26.29 -1.38
N ASN A 160 -1.39 -25.50 -0.51
CA ASN A 160 -0.98 -24.13 -0.85
C ASN A 160 0.34 -24.15 -1.64
N PRO A 161 0.37 -23.77 -2.93
CA PRO A 161 1.61 -23.73 -3.70
C PRO A 161 2.59 -22.67 -3.19
N MET A 162 2.13 -21.69 -2.40
CA MET A 162 3.01 -20.69 -1.75
C MET A 162 3.74 -21.22 -0.50
N ALA A 163 3.41 -22.43 0.00
CA ALA A 163 3.98 -22.94 1.26
C ALA A 163 5.51 -23.01 1.27
N TYR A 164 6.11 -23.35 0.13
CA TYR A 164 7.56 -23.45 -0.03
C TYR A 164 8.21 -22.30 -0.79
N VAL A 165 7.39 -21.35 -1.27
CA VAL A 165 7.91 -20.13 -1.92
C VAL A 165 8.50 -19.21 -0.87
N ARG A 166 9.71 -18.73 -1.10
CA ARG A 166 10.40 -17.81 -0.18
C ARG A 166 10.84 -16.56 -0.92
N ILE A 167 10.61 -15.43 -0.29
CA ILE A 167 11.15 -14.18 -0.82
C ILE A 167 12.65 -14.13 -0.56
N ILE A 168 13.42 -13.79 -1.59
CA ILE A 168 14.88 -13.64 -1.46
C ILE A 168 15.16 -12.45 -0.56
N LYS A 169 16.07 -12.61 0.39
CA LYS A 169 16.51 -11.51 1.28
C LYS A 169 17.04 -10.35 0.43
N LYS A 170 16.73 -9.11 0.82
CA LYS A 170 17.05 -7.91 0.03
C LYS A 170 18.54 -7.82 -0.35
N ALA A 171 19.46 -8.16 0.55
CA ALA A 171 20.90 -8.17 0.28
C ALA A 171 21.26 -9.12 -0.86
N ASN A 172 20.77 -10.38 -0.79
CA ASN A 172 21.01 -11.38 -1.84
C ASN A 172 20.35 -11.00 -3.17
N PHE A 173 19.15 -10.39 -3.10
CA PHE A 173 18.42 -9.91 -4.25
C PHE A 173 19.21 -8.83 -5.01
N LEU A 174 19.78 -7.85 -4.30
CA LEU A 174 20.59 -6.79 -4.87
C LEU A 174 21.93 -7.32 -5.41
N ALA A 175 22.56 -8.25 -4.69
CA ALA A 175 23.79 -8.90 -5.15
C ALA A 175 23.58 -9.65 -6.47
N ALA A 176 22.46 -10.39 -6.60
CA ALA A 176 22.11 -11.10 -7.83
C ALA A 176 21.85 -10.15 -9.03
N GLN A 177 21.44 -8.90 -8.76
CA GLN A 177 21.29 -7.87 -9.80
C GLN A 177 22.59 -7.11 -10.11
N GLY A 178 23.74 -7.52 -9.57
CA GLY A 178 25.02 -6.79 -9.73
C GLY A 178 25.07 -5.44 -9.02
N LYS A 179 24.10 -5.15 -8.13
CA LYS A 179 24.00 -3.86 -7.42
C LYS A 179 24.75 -3.84 -6.09
N GLY A 180 25.64 -4.79 -5.84
CA GLY A 180 26.55 -4.85 -4.70
C GLY A 180 25.88 -4.79 -3.32
N ASN A 181 26.66 -4.87 -2.25
CA ASN A 181 26.19 -4.63 -0.87
C ASN A 181 25.95 -3.13 -0.66
N ILE A 182 24.96 -2.57 -1.35
CA ILE A 182 24.57 -1.18 -1.14
C ILE A 182 23.68 -1.15 0.12
N ALA A 183 24.33 -1.12 1.28
CA ALA A 183 23.77 -0.51 2.48
C ALA A 183 23.20 0.91 2.20
N GLN A 184 23.62 1.52 1.10
CA GLN A 184 23.15 2.81 0.58
C GLN A 184 21.72 2.81 0.04
N SER A 185 21.12 1.68 -0.40
CA SER A 185 19.75 1.69 -0.93
C SER A 185 18.68 1.81 0.16
N ASP A 186 19.02 1.58 1.42
CA ASP A 186 18.18 1.89 2.59
C ASP A 186 18.48 3.26 3.20
N ALA A 187 19.48 3.97 2.67
CA ALA A 187 19.76 5.34 3.08
C ALA A 187 18.54 6.20 2.73
N VAL A 188 17.93 6.75 3.75
CA VAL A 188 16.87 7.74 3.60
C VAL A 188 17.39 8.87 2.73
N THR A 189 16.76 9.08 1.58
CA THR A 189 17.16 10.16 0.67
C THR A 189 16.78 11.50 1.30
N VAL A 190 17.79 12.24 1.76
CA VAL A 190 17.64 13.58 2.32
C VAL A 190 18.25 14.61 1.37
N LEU A 191 17.85 15.88 1.51
CA LEU A 191 18.47 16.99 0.82
C LEU A 191 19.71 17.45 1.61
N THR A 192 20.79 17.80 0.91
CA THR A 192 21.96 18.47 1.51
C THR A 192 21.64 19.93 1.79
N ASN A 193 22.50 20.62 2.54
CA ASN A 193 22.32 22.04 2.82
C ASN A 193 22.37 22.87 1.53
N GLU A 194 23.26 22.54 0.59
CA GLU A 194 23.37 23.18 -0.71
C GLU A 194 22.13 22.96 -1.57
N GLU A 195 21.55 21.74 -1.54
CA GLU A 195 20.31 21.44 -2.25
C GLU A 195 19.11 22.20 -1.65
N ILE A 196 19.06 22.34 -0.32
CA ILE A 196 18.04 23.13 0.37
C ILE A 196 18.15 24.60 -0.03
N GLN A 197 19.35 25.14 -0.06
CA GLN A 197 19.59 26.53 -0.46
C GLN A 197 19.15 26.77 -1.91
N ARG A 198 19.59 25.92 -2.84
CA ARG A 198 19.17 26.00 -4.26
C ARG A 198 17.66 25.87 -4.43
N LEU A 199 17.02 24.96 -3.67
CA LEU A 199 15.57 24.83 -3.69
C LEU A 199 14.89 26.12 -3.24
N ARG A 200 15.38 26.74 -2.16
CA ARG A 200 14.86 28.00 -1.62
C ARG A 200 14.99 29.11 -2.66
N GLU A 201 16.16 29.31 -3.23
CA GLU A 201 16.41 30.32 -4.29
C GLU A 201 15.47 30.14 -5.47
N THR A 202 15.27 28.88 -5.92
CA THR A 202 14.37 28.58 -7.03
C THR A 202 12.90 28.88 -6.68
N VAL A 203 12.47 28.56 -5.45
CA VAL A 203 11.10 28.87 -4.99
C VAL A 203 10.84 30.37 -5.02
N PHE A 204 11.82 31.21 -4.62
CA PHE A 204 11.70 32.66 -4.60
C PHE A 204 11.97 33.33 -5.96
N THR A 205 12.28 32.58 -7.01
CA THR A 205 12.48 33.14 -8.35
C THR A 205 11.19 33.80 -8.85
N ARG A 206 11.30 35.03 -9.30
CA ARG A 206 10.16 35.80 -9.86
C ARG A 206 10.20 35.82 -11.38
N ASN A 207 9.05 35.92 -12.01
CA ASN A 207 8.91 36.13 -13.44
C ASN A 207 9.06 37.63 -13.78
N ARG A 208 9.03 37.95 -15.07
CA ARG A 208 9.15 39.35 -15.55
C ARG A 208 8.05 40.29 -15.01
N LYS A 209 6.92 39.76 -14.55
CA LYS A 209 5.80 40.52 -13.96
C LYS A 209 5.90 40.63 -12.43
N GLY A 210 7.00 40.17 -11.82
CA GLY A 210 7.21 40.21 -10.39
C GLY A 210 6.51 39.12 -9.57
N ALA A 211 5.68 38.26 -10.21
CA ALA A 211 5.02 37.13 -9.56
C ALA A 211 5.97 35.92 -9.41
N MET A 212 5.69 35.03 -8.47
CA MET A 212 6.43 33.79 -8.32
C MET A 212 6.42 33.00 -9.64
N LYS A 213 7.62 32.60 -10.13
CA LYS A 213 7.79 31.84 -11.35
C LYS A 213 7.18 30.45 -11.24
N HIS A 214 7.35 29.82 -10.08
CA HIS A 214 6.87 28.47 -9.79
C HIS A 214 5.71 28.55 -8.80
N GLN A 215 4.48 28.56 -9.32
CA GLN A 215 3.28 28.62 -8.50
C GLN A 215 3.21 27.47 -7.50
N GLN A 216 2.77 27.76 -6.29
CA GLN A 216 2.63 26.82 -5.16
C GLN A 216 3.95 26.14 -4.73
N ALA A 217 5.10 26.62 -5.21
CA ALA A 217 6.39 26.04 -4.86
C ALA A 217 6.75 26.26 -3.37
N ALA A 218 6.21 27.30 -2.74
CA ALA A 218 6.34 27.53 -1.31
C ALA A 218 5.82 26.35 -0.46
N ALA A 219 4.89 25.53 -1.00
CA ALA A 219 4.40 24.34 -0.31
C ALA A 219 5.50 23.29 -0.09
N TYR A 220 6.52 23.19 -0.94
CA TYR A 220 7.63 22.26 -0.72
C TYR A 220 8.55 22.70 0.40
N LEU A 221 8.77 24.01 0.55
CA LEU A 221 9.49 24.56 1.71
C LEU A 221 8.65 24.46 2.99
N LEU A 222 7.33 24.61 2.91
CA LEU A 222 6.43 24.33 4.04
C LEU A 222 6.57 22.86 4.51
N MET A 223 6.55 21.90 3.56
CA MET A 223 6.78 20.48 3.88
C MET A 223 8.15 20.23 4.52
N LEU A 224 9.18 20.93 4.05
CA LEU A 224 10.55 20.83 4.59
C LEU A 224 10.65 21.37 6.02
N ASN A 225 9.78 22.31 6.42
CA ASN A 225 9.77 22.94 7.74
C ASN A 225 8.73 22.37 8.71
N THR A 226 7.86 21.48 8.24
CA THR A 226 6.76 20.90 9.05
C THR A 226 6.73 19.39 9.04
N GLY A 227 7.47 18.76 8.14
CA GLY A 227 7.49 17.30 7.97
C GLY A 227 6.17 16.69 7.48
N LEU A 228 5.24 17.48 6.93
CA LEU A 228 3.95 17.01 6.42
C LEU A 228 4.12 15.96 5.31
N ARG A 229 3.21 14.98 5.28
CA ARG A 229 3.06 14.08 4.14
C ARG A 229 2.39 14.84 2.98
N THR A 230 2.64 14.38 1.75
CA THR A 230 2.03 15.00 0.54
C THR A 230 0.50 15.12 0.65
N GLY A 231 -0.17 14.05 1.08
CA GLY A 231 -1.63 14.10 1.23
C GLY A 231 -2.08 15.03 2.35
N GLU A 232 -1.30 15.18 3.42
CA GLU A 232 -1.60 16.09 4.53
C GLU A 232 -1.49 17.56 4.09
N VAL A 233 -0.38 17.95 3.44
CA VAL A 233 -0.20 19.33 2.98
C VAL A 233 -1.24 19.74 1.95
N LEU A 234 -1.64 18.82 1.07
CA LEU A 234 -2.71 19.05 0.10
C LEU A 234 -4.10 19.04 0.71
N GLY A 235 -4.27 18.46 1.90
CA GLY A 235 -5.50 18.42 2.65
C GLY A 235 -5.73 19.62 3.56
N LEU A 236 -4.73 20.51 3.74
CA LEU A 236 -4.89 21.71 4.55
C LEU A 236 -5.89 22.67 3.94
N ILE A 237 -6.76 23.24 4.76
CA ILE A 237 -7.58 24.41 4.43
C ILE A 237 -7.09 25.62 5.23
N ASN A 238 -7.48 26.81 4.80
CA ASN A 238 -6.97 28.03 5.43
C ASN A 238 -7.35 28.15 6.91
N SER A 239 -8.54 27.68 7.31
CA SER A 239 -8.99 27.67 8.71
C SER A 239 -8.27 26.68 9.62
N ASP A 240 -7.48 25.73 9.08
CA ASP A 240 -6.62 24.85 9.89
C ASP A 240 -5.39 25.59 10.48
N ILE A 241 -5.14 26.84 10.08
CA ILE A 241 -3.89 27.55 10.33
C ILE A 241 -4.16 28.79 11.17
N ASP A 242 -3.67 28.75 12.40
CA ASP A 242 -3.65 29.87 13.33
C ASP A 242 -2.25 30.51 13.30
N LEU A 243 -2.14 31.67 12.64
CA LEU A 243 -0.88 32.40 12.54
C LEU A 243 -0.54 33.17 13.80
N ASP A 244 -1.54 33.54 14.63
CA ASP A 244 -1.36 34.31 15.86
C ASP A 244 -0.77 33.40 16.94
N ASN A 245 -1.30 32.19 17.08
CA ASN A 245 -0.76 31.15 17.97
C ASN A 245 0.39 30.36 17.35
N ARG A 246 0.71 30.58 16.06
CA ARG A 246 1.77 29.87 15.30
C ARG A 246 1.56 28.36 15.29
N GLU A 247 0.34 27.93 15.02
CA GLU A 247 -0.07 26.53 15.03
C GLU A 247 -0.79 26.13 13.73
N MET A 248 -0.69 24.86 13.40
CA MET A 248 -1.37 24.28 12.25
C MET A 248 -1.97 22.93 12.62
N LEU A 249 -3.28 22.77 12.41
CA LEU A 249 -4.01 21.56 12.72
C LEU A 249 -4.04 20.61 11.51
N VAL A 250 -3.55 19.38 11.67
CA VAL A 250 -3.49 18.34 10.63
C VAL A 250 -4.54 17.28 10.94
N VAL A 251 -5.67 17.29 10.23
CA VAL A 251 -6.82 16.41 10.49
C VAL A 251 -7.28 15.62 9.26
N ARG A 252 -6.86 15.99 8.06
CA ARG A 252 -7.27 15.36 6.80
C ARG A 252 -6.13 15.16 5.83
N ALA A 253 -6.35 14.30 4.85
CA ALA A 253 -5.42 14.08 3.76
C ALA A 253 -6.17 13.91 2.43
N VAL A 254 -5.56 14.37 1.36
CA VAL A 254 -6.02 14.16 -0.02
C VAL A 254 -5.33 12.92 -0.58
N LYS A 255 -6.13 12.03 -1.15
CA LYS A 255 -5.68 10.83 -1.88
C LYS A 255 -6.26 10.85 -3.28
N GLU A 256 -5.51 10.31 -4.21
CA GLU A 256 -5.95 10.08 -5.58
C GLU A 256 -6.15 8.58 -5.76
N VAL A 257 -7.34 8.18 -6.21
CA VAL A 257 -7.74 6.79 -6.39
C VAL A 257 -8.39 6.61 -7.74
N SER A 258 -8.48 5.38 -8.23
CA SER A 258 -9.17 5.08 -9.49
C SER A 258 -10.65 5.40 -9.38
N LYS A 259 -11.18 6.23 -10.30
CA LYS A 259 -12.61 6.43 -10.47
C LYS A 259 -13.17 5.25 -11.25
N ARG A 260 -14.23 4.62 -10.72
CA ARG A 260 -14.89 3.47 -11.34
C ARG A 260 -16.31 3.82 -11.71
N ASP A 261 -16.78 3.27 -12.84
CA ASP A 261 -18.20 3.30 -13.20
C ASP A 261 -18.99 2.19 -12.47
N SER A 262 -20.29 2.10 -12.78
CA SER A 262 -21.19 1.08 -12.22
C SER A 262 -20.75 -0.36 -12.50
N ASP A 263 -20.02 -0.57 -13.59
CA ASP A 263 -19.53 -1.88 -14.04
C ASP A 263 -18.13 -2.21 -13.47
N GLY A 264 -17.60 -1.31 -12.60
CA GLY A 264 -16.29 -1.46 -11.98
C GLY A 264 -15.10 -1.06 -12.87
N ALA A 265 -15.36 -0.63 -14.11
CA ALA A 265 -14.30 -0.22 -15.04
C ALA A 265 -13.68 1.13 -14.60
N VAL A 266 -12.34 1.21 -14.71
CA VAL A 266 -11.60 2.43 -14.36
C VAL A 266 -11.81 3.50 -15.44
N ARG A 267 -12.33 4.68 -15.05
CA ARG A 267 -12.61 5.84 -15.91
C ARG A 267 -11.79 7.07 -15.50
N GLY A 268 -10.52 6.86 -15.19
CA GLY A 268 -9.62 7.91 -14.73
C GLY A 268 -9.44 7.89 -13.22
N ASN A 269 -9.12 9.05 -12.64
CA ASN A 269 -8.85 9.18 -11.20
C ASN A 269 -9.79 10.22 -10.57
N GLU A 270 -10.14 10.00 -9.32
CA GLU A 270 -10.85 10.95 -8.47
C GLU A 270 -10.07 11.26 -7.21
N LEU A 271 -10.41 12.39 -6.57
CA LEU A 271 -9.84 12.76 -5.29
C LEU A 271 -10.76 12.31 -4.15
N ILE A 272 -10.15 11.73 -3.14
CA ILE A 272 -10.80 11.48 -1.85
C ILE A 272 -10.14 12.40 -0.84
N VAL A 273 -10.93 13.28 -0.24
CA VAL A 273 -10.54 14.06 0.93
C VAL A 273 -11.12 13.37 2.14
N GLY A 274 -10.27 12.86 3.01
CA GLY A 274 -10.71 12.06 4.14
C GLY A 274 -9.90 12.31 5.39
N GLY A 275 -10.42 11.85 6.54
CA GLY A 275 -9.71 11.85 7.80
C GLY A 275 -8.41 11.05 7.74
N LEU A 276 -7.52 11.29 8.67
CA LEU A 276 -6.25 10.57 8.78
C LEU A 276 -6.50 9.14 9.28
N LYS A 277 -5.65 8.22 8.82
CA LYS A 277 -5.81 6.77 9.05
C LYS A 277 -5.83 6.35 10.54
N THR A 278 -5.13 7.11 11.39
CA THR A 278 -5.03 6.82 12.83
C THR A 278 -5.26 8.07 13.65
N ALA A 279 -5.75 7.91 14.88
CA ALA A 279 -5.92 9.02 15.83
C ALA A 279 -4.59 9.76 16.08
N ALA A 280 -3.48 9.04 16.20
CA ALA A 280 -2.14 9.61 16.37
C ALA A 280 -1.66 10.46 15.19
N SER A 281 -2.27 10.29 14.00
CA SER A 281 -1.95 11.13 12.85
C SER A 281 -2.60 12.51 12.91
N LYS A 282 -3.69 12.68 13.68
CA LYS A 282 -4.28 13.98 13.98
C LYS A 282 -3.40 14.69 14.99
N ARG A 283 -2.91 15.85 14.61
CA ARG A 283 -1.94 16.58 15.44
C ARG A 283 -1.92 18.06 15.13
N THR A 284 -1.48 18.84 16.09
CA THR A 284 -1.11 20.25 15.92
C THR A 284 0.40 20.33 15.71
N ILE A 285 0.83 21.10 14.73
CA ILE A 285 2.24 21.34 14.42
C ILE A 285 2.57 22.79 14.73
N PRO A 286 3.57 23.09 15.57
CA PRO A 286 4.05 24.45 15.79
C PRO A 286 4.74 24.96 14.52
N LEU A 287 4.50 26.23 14.17
CA LEU A 287 5.01 26.88 12.97
C LEU A 287 6.23 27.76 13.29
N ASN A 288 7.35 27.45 12.65
CA ASN A 288 8.51 28.35 12.64
C ASN A 288 8.29 29.53 11.68
N SER A 289 9.15 30.54 11.75
CA SER A 289 9.01 31.77 10.95
C SER A 289 9.02 31.49 9.44
N THR A 290 9.83 30.53 8.96
CA THR A 290 9.85 30.12 7.54
C THR A 290 8.53 29.48 7.12
N ALA A 291 7.96 28.59 7.94
CA ALA A 291 6.66 27.99 7.64
C ALA A 291 5.54 29.05 7.53
N ILE A 292 5.54 30.02 8.44
CA ILE A 292 4.59 31.16 8.40
C ILE A 292 4.76 31.98 7.12
N GLU A 293 6.01 32.28 6.73
CA GLU A 293 6.31 32.97 5.47
C GLU A 293 5.78 32.20 4.26
N MET A 294 6.00 30.88 4.20
CA MET A 294 5.49 30.04 3.11
C MET A 294 3.97 30.03 3.04
N ILE A 295 3.30 29.98 4.17
CA ILE A 295 1.83 30.05 4.24
C ILE A 295 1.33 31.42 3.73
N ARG A 296 1.96 32.50 4.12
CA ARG A 296 1.61 33.85 3.63
C ARG A 296 1.78 33.97 2.11
N ILE A 297 2.87 33.40 1.55
CA ILE A 297 3.10 33.37 0.10
C ILE A 297 2.01 32.57 -0.60
N LEU A 298 1.67 31.37 -0.10
CA LEU A 298 0.63 30.53 -0.68
C LEU A 298 -0.74 31.23 -0.67
N ARG A 299 -1.09 31.92 0.44
CA ARG A 299 -2.30 32.73 0.52
C ARG A 299 -2.28 33.92 -0.43
N ALA A 300 -1.13 34.57 -0.61
CA ALA A 300 -0.96 35.69 -1.54
C ALA A 300 -1.05 35.25 -3.00
N GLU A 301 -0.60 34.04 -3.33
CA GLU A 301 -0.73 33.51 -4.68
C GLU A 301 -2.18 33.17 -5.04
N ARG A 302 -2.91 32.59 -4.09
CA ARG A 302 -4.31 32.18 -4.32
C ARG A 302 -5.06 31.90 -3.01
N TYR A 303 -6.01 32.75 -2.69
CA TYR A 303 -6.91 32.60 -1.55
C TYR A 303 -8.35 32.76 -2.01
N PHE A 304 -9.22 31.84 -1.66
CA PHE A 304 -10.65 31.91 -1.97
C PHE A 304 -11.50 32.18 -0.71
N SER A 305 -11.30 31.38 0.36
CA SER A 305 -12.01 31.51 1.63
C SER A 305 -11.26 30.80 2.76
N ALA A 306 -11.76 30.94 3.98
CA ALA A 306 -11.24 30.20 5.14
C ALA A 306 -11.33 28.68 4.95
N ASP A 307 -12.38 28.18 4.34
CA ASP A 307 -12.61 26.74 4.11
C ASP A 307 -12.04 26.22 2.79
N SER A 308 -11.42 27.11 1.98
CA SER A 308 -10.74 26.65 0.75
C SER A 308 -9.37 26.03 1.07
N PRO A 309 -8.89 25.13 0.21
CA PRO A 309 -7.56 24.56 0.35
C PRO A 309 -6.47 25.63 0.42
N LEU A 310 -5.43 25.40 1.25
CA LEU A 310 -4.22 26.24 1.26
C LEU A 310 -3.49 26.19 -0.10
N ILE A 311 -3.59 25.05 -0.78
CA ILE A 311 -2.95 24.78 -2.08
C ILE A 311 -4.05 24.42 -3.09
N PRO A 312 -4.87 25.38 -3.52
CA PRO A 312 -5.99 25.12 -4.41
C PRO A 312 -5.51 24.87 -5.85
N ASN A 313 -6.32 24.15 -6.62
CA ASN A 313 -6.19 24.10 -8.06
C ASN A 313 -6.73 25.42 -8.70
N GLN A 314 -6.84 25.47 -10.03
CA GLN A 314 -7.34 26.67 -10.72
C GLN A 314 -8.80 26.97 -10.41
N ALA A 315 -9.61 25.96 -10.11
CA ALA A 315 -11.04 26.08 -9.78
C ALA A 315 -11.30 26.38 -8.29
N GLY A 316 -10.27 26.42 -7.45
CA GLY A 316 -10.42 26.60 -5.99
C GLY A 316 -10.51 25.30 -5.20
N ASP A 317 -10.54 24.13 -5.88
CA ASP A 317 -10.62 22.82 -5.25
C ASP A 317 -9.24 22.28 -4.83
N PHE A 318 -9.23 21.14 -4.16
CA PHE A 318 -7.99 20.46 -3.77
C PHE A 318 -7.12 20.09 -4.96
N THR A 319 -5.84 20.38 -4.86
CA THR A 319 -4.84 20.01 -5.88
C THR A 319 -4.58 18.49 -5.87
N ARG A 320 -4.50 17.88 -7.07
CA ARG A 320 -4.20 16.45 -7.23
C ARG A 320 -2.77 16.11 -6.80
N PRO A 321 -2.56 15.01 -6.03
CA PRO A 321 -1.22 14.54 -5.68
C PRO A 321 -0.31 14.29 -6.88
N SER A 322 -0.84 13.78 -7.99
CA SER A 322 -0.11 13.58 -9.25
C SER A 322 0.39 14.90 -9.85
N THR A 323 -0.47 15.92 -9.92
CA THR A 323 -0.13 17.27 -10.40
C THR A 323 0.94 17.91 -9.51
N PHE A 324 0.76 17.83 -8.19
CA PHE A 324 1.72 18.37 -7.22
C PHE A 324 3.09 17.70 -7.35
N ARG A 325 3.13 16.39 -7.55
CA ARG A 325 4.37 15.63 -7.78
C ARG A 325 5.07 16.07 -9.08
N SER A 326 4.31 16.21 -10.16
CA SER A 326 4.85 16.65 -11.47
C SER A 326 5.48 18.05 -11.38
N ARG A 327 4.80 19.00 -10.74
CA ARG A 327 5.33 20.36 -10.51
C ARG A 327 6.64 20.35 -9.74
N ARG A 328 6.77 19.44 -8.76
CA ARG A 328 8.03 19.31 -8.02
C ARG A 328 9.18 18.86 -8.91
N TYR A 329 8.98 17.90 -9.79
CA TYR A 329 10.05 17.47 -10.69
C TYR A 329 10.53 18.63 -11.57
N THR A 330 9.62 19.39 -12.13
CA THR A 330 9.97 20.63 -12.86
C THR A 330 10.77 21.61 -11.99
N LEU A 331 10.39 21.79 -10.72
CA LEU A 331 11.14 22.64 -9.80
C LEU A 331 12.54 22.12 -9.50
N LEU A 332 12.69 20.80 -9.30
CA LEU A 332 14.01 20.18 -9.07
C LEU A 332 14.92 20.31 -10.29
N ASP A 333 14.38 20.17 -11.50
CA ASP A 333 15.12 20.39 -12.75
C ASP A 333 15.66 21.83 -12.82
N PHE A 334 14.83 22.82 -12.51
CA PHE A 334 15.26 24.23 -12.45
C PHE A 334 16.29 24.50 -11.35
N SER A 335 16.23 23.76 -10.25
CA SER A 335 17.16 23.90 -9.13
C SER A 335 18.49 23.15 -9.37
N GLY A 336 18.60 22.35 -10.42
CA GLY A 336 19.74 21.45 -10.63
C GLY A 336 19.89 20.41 -9.51
N ILE A 337 18.76 19.99 -8.91
CA ILE A 337 18.73 18.99 -7.82
C ILE A 337 18.28 17.66 -8.40
N PRO A 338 18.97 16.54 -8.10
CA PRO A 338 18.54 15.21 -8.55
C PRO A 338 17.11 14.90 -8.12
N HIS A 339 16.36 14.17 -8.97
CA HIS A 339 14.99 13.80 -8.66
C HIS A 339 14.91 12.94 -7.39
N LYS A 340 14.43 13.55 -6.33
CA LYS A 340 14.13 12.90 -5.03
C LYS A 340 12.63 12.92 -4.81
N GLY A 341 12.04 11.83 -4.34
CA GLY A 341 10.60 11.73 -4.08
C GLY A 341 10.12 12.77 -3.06
N LEU A 342 8.84 13.15 -3.07
CA LEU A 342 8.26 14.12 -2.12
C LEU A 342 8.50 13.75 -0.65
N HIS A 343 8.61 12.47 -0.36
CA HIS A 343 8.88 11.99 0.99
C HIS A 343 10.28 12.36 1.50
N SER A 344 11.23 12.68 0.58
CA SER A 344 12.57 13.17 0.95
C SER A 344 12.54 14.48 1.73
N LEU A 345 11.54 15.36 1.50
CA LEU A 345 11.38 16.61 2.27
C LEU A 345 11.10 16.31 3.75
N ARG A 346 10.17 15.39 4.00
CA ARG A 346 9.85 14.93 5.35
C ARG A 346 11.03 14.19 5.99
N HIS A 347 11.76 13.40 5.23
CA HIS A 347 12.97 12.74 5.71
C HIS A 347 14.05 13.76 6.07
N THR A 348 14.25 14.78 5.25
CA THR A 348 15.19 15.87 5.54
C THR A 348 14.82 16.61 6.83
N PHE A 349 13.54 16.97 7.00
CA PHE A 349 13.04 17.58 8.22
C PHE A 349 13.37 16.73 9.45
N ALA A 350 13.00 15.46 9.44
CA ALA A 350 13.21 14.56 10.57
C ALA A 350 14.71 14.34 10.88
N THR A 351 15.54 14.11 9.85
CA THR A 351 16.97 13.90 10.02
C THR A 351 17.65 15.13 10.60
N ARG A 352 17.29 16.33 10.13
CA ARG A 352 17.86 17.58 10.67
C ARG A 352 17.49 17.82 12.13
N LEU A 353 16.27 17.52 12.54
CA LEU A 353 15.84 17.68 13.92
C LEU A 353 16.51 16.70 14.88
N ILE A 354 16.78 15.46 14.42
CA ILE A 354 17.46 14.44 15.23
C ILE A 354 18.97 14.68 15.29
N ASN A 355 19.60 14.97 14.14
CA ASN A 355 21.04 15.16 14.09
C ASN A 355 21.49 16.55 14.53
N GLY A 356 20.54 17.47 14.69
CA GLY A 356 20.77 18.83 15.15
C GLY A 356 20.88 19.84 14.02
N ILE A 357 20.58 21.07 14.40
CA ILE A 357 20.73 22.29 13.58
C ILE A 357 21.56 23.26 14.42
N GLU A 358 22.68 23.73 13.87
CA GLU A 358 23.49 24.75 14.52
C GLU A 358 22.72 26.07 14.57
N ASP A 359 22.68 26.70 15.74
CA ASP A 359 22.16 28.05 15.91
C ASP A 359 23.22 29.13 15.53
N GLU A 360 22.85 30.39 15.58
CA GLU A 360 23.72 31.52 15.24
C GLU A 360 24.99 31.60 16.09
N ASN A 361 25.01 30.93 17.24
CA ASN A 361 26.13 30.89 18.19
C ASN A 361 26.97 29.59 18.03
N GLY A 362 26.63 28.72 17.03
CA GLY A 362 27.30 27.44 16.82
C GLY A 362 26.85 26.32 17.74
N ASN A 363 25.79 26.52 18.56
CA ASN A 363 25.27 25.49 19.44
C ASN A 363 24.35 24.55 18.67
N LEU A 364 24.54 23.25 18.82
CA LEU A 364 23.72 22.23 18.18
C LEU A 364 22.39 22.03 18.94
N LYS A 365 21.27 22.39 18.29
CA LYS A 365 19.92 22.13 18.82
C LYS A 365 19.36 20.84 18.23
N THR A 366 19.07 19.85 19.08
CA THR A 366 18.50 18.55 18.71
C THR A 366 17.15 18.32 19.36
N LEU A 367 16.31 17.50 18.76
CA LEU A 367 15.11 16.95 19.37
C LEU A 367 15.27 15.44 19.58
N THR A 368 14.66 14.95 20.65
CA THR A 368 14.61 13.50 20.90
C THR A 368 13.82 12.80 19.80
N VAL A 369 14.14 11.53 19.54
CA VAL A 369 13.43 10.69 18.55
C VAL A 369 11.93 10.67 18.82
N LYS A 370 11.52 10.67 20.09
CA LYS A 370 10.11 10.71 20.49
C LYS A 370 9.44 12.02 20.08
N GLN A 371 10.05 13.17 20.37
CA GLN A 371 9.52 14.49 19.96
C GLN A 371 9.38 14.58 18.44
N VAL A 372 10.37 14.09 17.69
CA VAL A 372 10.27 14.05 16.21
C VAL A 372 9.18 13.10 15.74
N ALA A 373 9.01 11.93 16.37
CA ALA A 373 7.93 11.01 16.07
C ALA A 373 6.55 11.63 16.29
N ASP A 374 6.38 12.37 17.39
CA ASP A 374 5.13 13.09 17.72
C ASP A 374 4.83 14.18 16.67
N LEU A 375 5.81 15.02 16.30
CA LEU A 375 5.68 16.01 15.22
C LEU A 375 5.30 15.38 13.88
N LEU A 376 5.86 14.21 13.60
CA LEU A 376 5.57 13.47 12.37
C LEU A 376 4.22 12.73 12.41
N GLY A 377 3.62 12.52 13.58
CA GLY A 377 2.42 11.70 13.75
C GLY A 377 2.70 10.22 13.45
N HIS A 378 3.81 9.68 13.98
CA HIS A 378 4.11 8.27 13.97
C HIS A 378 3.50 7.59 15.21
N THR A 379 2.75 6.52 15.01
CA THR A 379 2.17 5.72 16.11
C THR A 379 3.24 4.98 16.92
N ASN A 380 4.43 4.78 16.36
CA ASN A 380 5.56 4.10 16.99
C ASN A 380 6.88 4.80 16.63
N SER A 381 7.66 5.17 17.65
CA SER A 381 9.00 5.76 17.51
C SER A 381 10.00 4.87 16.77
N THR A 382 9.81 3.55 16.80
CA THR A 382 10.65 2.57 16.08
C THR A 382 10.78 2.90 14.57
N VAL A 383 9.73 3.47 13.97
CA VAL A 383 9.79 3.92 12.57
C VAL A 383 10.78 5.08 12.44
N THR A 384 10.75 6.03 13.39
CA THR A 384 11.66 7.18 13.42
C THR A 384 13.09 6.74 13.71
N GLU A 385 13.29 5.86 14.67
CA GLU A 385 14.61 5.30 15.01
C GLU A 385 15.26 4.59 13.81
N LYS A 386 14.51 3.69 13.17
CA LYS A 386 15.01 2.90 12.06
C LYS A 386 15.47 3.74 10.87
N TYR A 387 14.75 4.81 10.57
CA TYR A 387 14.99 5.59 9.36
C TYR A 387 15.84 6.83 9.55
N TYR A 388 15.87 7.42 10.76
CA TYR A 388 16.44 8.75 10.96
C TYR A 388 17.63 8.77 11.92
N VAL A 389 17.75 7.79 12.82
CA VAL A 389 18.90 7.74 13.73
C VAL A 389 20.09 7.15 12.96
N ARG A 390 20.96 8.00 12.46
CA ARG A 390 22.29 7.59 12.00
C ARG A 390 23.21 7.50 13.21
N ARG A 391 23.83 6.33 13.42
CA ARG A 391 24.97 6.19 14.33
C ARG A 391 26.18 6.86 13.65
N GLU A 392 26.31 8.15 13.78
CA GLU A 392 27.54 8.83 13.39
C GLU A 392 28.50 8.72 14.57
N LEU A 393 29.68 8.12 14.33
CA LEU A 393 30.75 8.02 15.32
C LEU A 393 31.12 9.40 15.90
N LYS A 394 30.98 10.47 15.11
CA LYS A 394 31.17 11.85 15.57
C LYS A 394 30.29 12.24 16.77
N ASN A 395 29.06 11.71 16.84
CA ASN A 395 28.14 11.99 17.93
C ASN A 395 28.40 11.12 19.17
N LEU A 396 29.35 10.19 19.09
CA LEU A 396 29.76 9.30 20.18
C LEU A 396 31.13 9.69 20.77
N HIS A 397 31.90 10.53 20.06
CA HIS A 397 33.16 11.05 20.58
C HIS A 397 32.89 11.97 21.79
N GLY A 398 33.57 11.72 22.89
CA GLY A 398 33.48 12.45 24.14
C GLY A 398 32.34 12.03 25.07
N ILE A 399 31.32 11.28 24.59
CA ILE A 399 30.24 10.82 25.48
C ILE A 399 30.75 9.84 26.55
N THR A 400 31.78 9.05 26.22
CA THR A 400 32.36 8.08 27.14
C THR A 400 33.33 8.70 28.13
N ASP A 401 33.80 9.91 27.89
CA ASP A 401 34.77 10.58 28.75
C ASP A 401 34.11 10.96 30.10
N ASP A 402 32.80 11.20 30.11
CA ASP A 402 32.04 11.47 31.32
C ASP A 402 31.67 10.19 32.15
N PHE A 403 32.02 9.01 31.62
CA PHE A 403 31.73 7.70 32.23
C PHE A 403 32.99 6.92 32.58
N GLU A 404 34.13 7.57 32.84
CA GLU A 404 35.29 6.93 33.38
C GLU A 404 34.99 6.39 34.80
N ILE A 405 35.18 5.06 35.01
CA ILE A 405 34.96 4.37 36.27
C ILE A 405 36.30 4.30 37.00
#